data_90fb4711b6d34968cdda8cb813665af8
#
_entry.id   90fb4711b6d34968cdda8cb813665af8
#
_cell.length_a   1.000
_cell.length_b   1.000
_cell.length_c   1.000
_cell.angle_alpha   90.00
_cell.angle_beta   90.00
_cell.angle_gamma   90.00
#
_symmetry.space_group_name_H-M   'P 1'
#
loop_
_entity.id
_entity.type
_entity.pdbx_description
1 polymer ?
#
loop_
_entity_poly.entity_id
_entity_poly.type
_entity_poly.pdbx_seq_one_letter_code
_entity_poly.pdbx_strand_id
1 'polypeptide(L)'
;MHELLSKENVDYMERAREVAEKYVRPRAAELDQTREYGWDILEALKSYELTGAWIPKEYGGHDAGVLNLCLIVEQLSRACGGVGVAFAVNALGSFPIILGGTDEQKEKYLPGIAKGESLIAFGLSEKASGSDAGSLRTTAIADGDDYVINGHKKWNTNGGVASVFTIFALTEPDRGSRGISPFIVEKDTPGFTVGKREDTLGIRTVSVNELEFENCRVPASQLLGGREGGGFKNAMMTLDRARPGVAAQALGLAQGAFEWALRYTSERRQFGQTVMSHQAVQFMLSDMATQIEAARQLVYASARLIDSGAKTVSYTH
;
A
#
# COMPACT_ATOMS: atom_id res chain seq x y z
N MET A 1 -23.72 1.97 10.86
CA MET A 1 -22.32 2.06 10.40
C MET A 1 -21.72 3.47 10.54
N HIS A 2 -22.41 4.52 10.07
CA HIS A 2 -21.91 5.91 10.16
C HIS A 2 -21.77 6.47 11.56
N GLU A 3 -22.45 5.94 12.56
CA GLU A 3 -22.44 6.41 13.95
C GLU A 3 -21.06 6.33 14.63
N LEU A 4 -20.17 5.45 14.15
CA LEU A 4 -18.81 5.28 14.66
C LEU A 4 -17.73 6.04 13.86
N LEU A 5 -18.12 6.74 12.79
CA LEU A 5 -17.24 7.54 11.94
C LEU A 5 -17.45 9.01 12.21
N SER A 6 -16.37 9.80 12.28
CA SER A 6 -16.44 11.25 12.32
C SER A 6 -16.97 11.80 10.98
N LYS A 7 -17.39 13.08 10.97
CA LYS A 7 -17.76 13.75 9.72
C LYS A 7 -16.63 13.74 8.70
N GLU A 8 -15.39 13.92 9.15
CA GLU A 8 -14.20 13.84 8.30
C GLU A 8 -14.02 12.44 7.69
N ASN A 9 -14.18 11.37 8.48
CA ASN A 9 -14.10 10.00 7.97
C ASN A 9 -15.15 9.72 6.89
N VAL A 10 -16.38 10.20 7.11
CA VAL A 10 -17.47 10.06 6.14
C VAL A 10 -17.14 10.80 4.85
N ASP A 11 -16.60 12.03 4.94
CA ASP A 11 -16.19 12.82 3.78
C ASP A 11 -15.10 12.12 2.95
N TYR A 12 -14.04 11.60 3.59
CA TYR A 12 -13.03 10.80 2.88
C TYR A 12 -13.62 9.57 2.20
N MET A 13 -14.50 8.86 2.89
CA MET A 13 -15.16 7.67 2.34
C MET A 13 -16.04 8.03 1.13
N GLU A 14 -16.82 9.10 1.20
CA GLU A 14 -17.70 9.52 0.11
C GLU A 14 -16.94 10.01 -1.10
N ARG A 15 -15.90 10.85 -0.93
CA ARG A 15 -15.00 11.27 -2.01
C ARG A 15 -14.32 10.08 -2.68
N ALA A 16 -13.80 9.13 -1.89
CA ALA A 16 -13.18 7.92 -2.42
C ALA A 16 -14.19 7.04 -3.18
N ARG A 17 -15.42 6.95 -2.68
CA ARG A 17 -16.53 6.24 -3.33
C ARG A 17 -16.90 6.88 -4.66
N GLU A 18 -16.96 8.20 -4.73
CA GLU A 18 -17.24 8.91 -5.97
C GLU A 18 -16.15 8.65 -7.01
N VAL A 19 -14.89 8.73 -6.65
CA VAL A 19 -13.77 8.38 -7.53
C VAL A 19 -13.88 6.91 -7.97
N ALA A 20 -14.18 6.00 -7.06
CA ALA A 20 -14.30 4.57 -7.34
C ALA A 20 -15.42 4.28 -8.38
N GLU A 21 -16.60 4.90 -8.23
CA GLU A 21 -17.72 4.66 -9.14
C GLU A 21 -17.54 5.36 -10.49
N LYS A 22 -17.02 6.59 -10.49
CA LYS A 22 -16.96 7.43 -11.70
C LYS A 22 -15.75 7.13 -12.58
N TYR A 23 -14.59 6.84 -11.97
CA TYR A 23 -13.33 6.71 -12.70
C TYR A 23 -12.76 5.28 -12.67
N VAL A 24 -12.93 4.54 -11.57
CA VAL A 24 -12.32 3.20 -11.41
C VAL A 24 -13.18 2.10 -12.00
N ARG A 25 -14.45 2.01 -11.58
CA ARG A 25 -15.36 0.91 -11.96
C ARG A 25 -15.54 0.77 -13.48
N PRO A 26 -15.72 1.84 -14.27
CA PRO A 26 -15.86 1.71 -15.72
C PRO A 26 -14.62 1.17 -16.42
N ARG A 27 -13.45 1.36 -15.83
CA ARG A 27 -12.15 0.98 -16.40
C ARG A 27 -11.55 -0.30 -15.83
N ALA A 28 -12.13 -0.86 -14.75
CA ALA A 28 -11.54 -1.97 -14.02
C ALA A 28 -11.20 -3.18 -14.91
N ALA A 29 -12.10 -3.59 -15.80
CA ALA A 29 -11.88 -4.71 -16.71
C ALA A 29 -10.81 -4.43 -17.77
N GLU A 30 -10.80 -3.23 -18.35
CA GLU A 30 -9.78 -2.79 -19.30
C GLU A 30 -8.39 -2.78 -18.65
N LEU A 31 -8.24 -2.13 -17.49
CA LEU A 31 -6.99 -2.05 -16.76
C LEU A 31 -6.44 -3.43 -16.37
N ASP A 32 -7.31 -4.39 -16.01
CA ASP A 32 -6.87 -5.76 -15.72
C ASP A 32 -6.37 -6.47 -16.98
N GLN A 33 -7.02 -6.27 -18.13
CA GLN A 33 -6.62 -6.86 -19.41
C GLN A 33 -5.34 -6.26 -19.96
N THR A 34 -5.24 -4.92 -20.01
CA THR A 34 -4.10 -4.19 -20.57
C THR A 34 -2.90 -4.18 -19.64
N ARG A 35 -3.13 -4.37 -18.32
CA ARG A 35 -2.12 -4.25 -17.26
C ARG A 35 -1.54 -2.84 -17.16
N GLU A 36 -2.21 -1.84 -17.67
CA GLU A 36 -1.76 -0.46 -17.59
C GLU A 36 -1.97 0.11 -16.18
N TYR A 37 -1.13 1.06 -15.81
CA TYR A 37 -1.34 1.86 -14.60
C TYR A 37 -2.39 2.94 -14.88
N GLY A 38 -3.35 3.11 -14.01
CA GLY A 38 -4.45 4.08 -14.17
C GLY A 38 -4.01 5.51 -13.85
N TRP A 39 -3.23 6.13 -14.74
CA TRP A 39 -2.76 7.51 -14.56
C TRP A 39 -3.89 8.54 -14.46
N ASP A 40 -4.95 8.38 -15.23
CA ASP A 40 -6.17 9.19 -15.17
C ASP A 40 -6.89 9.05 -13.83
N ILE A 41 -6.85 7.86 -13.23
CA ILE A 41 -7.38 7.61 -11.89
C ILE A 41 -6.52 8.30 -10.82
N LEU A 42 -5.18 8.31 -10.99
CA LEU A 42 -4.30 9.09 -10.10
C LEU A 42 -4.63 10.58 -10.16
N GLU A 43 -4.87 11.14 -11.34
CA GLU A 43 -5.28 12.55 -11.47
C GLU A 43 -6.66 12.81 -10.82
N ALA A 44 -7.59 11.86 -10.92
CA ALA A 44 -8.84 11.95 -10.19
C ALA A 44 -8.62 11.94 -8.67
N LEU A 45 -7.78 11.01 -8.15
CA LEU A 45 -7.44 10.96 -6.72
C LEU A 45 -6.84 12.28 -6.22
N LYS A 46 -5.99 12.92 -7.02
CA LYS A 46 -5.43 14.25 -6.72
C LYS A 46 -6.52 15.32 -6.68
N SER A 47 -7.39 15.36 -7.68
CA SER A 47 -8.47 16.35 -7.79
C SER A 47 -9.51 16.25 -6.67
N TYR A 48 -9.66 15.06 -6.06
CA TYR A 48 -10.50 14.81 -4.89
C TYR A 48 -9.75 14.91 -3.57
N GLU A 49 -8.48 15.37 -3.58
CA GLU A 49 -7.62 15.54 -2.40
C GLU A 49 -7.53 14.27 -1.55
N LEU A 50 -7.37 13.10 -2.19
CA LEU A 50 -7.25 11.82 -1.52
C LEU A 50 -5.79 11.38 -1.35
N THR A 51 -4.87 11.90 -2.17
CA THR A 51 -3.44 11.67 -2.02
C THR A 51 -2.92 12.37 -0.76
N GLY A 52 -1.95 11.78 -0.07
CA GLY A 52 -1.37 12.37 1.12
C GLY A 52 -2.23 12.33 2.39
N ALA A 53 -3.35 11.60 2.41
CA ALA A 53 -4.22 11.49 3.58
C ALA A 53 -3.47 11.10 4.87
N TRP A 54 -2.47 10.24 4.77
CA TRP A 54 -1.66 9.70 5.88
C TRP A 54 -0.37 10.51 6.16
N ILE A 55 -0.01 11.46 5.30
CA ILE A 55 1.21 12.27 5.44
C ILE A 55 0.95 13.45 6.38
N PRO A 56 1.88 13.79 7.29
CA PRO A 56 1.73 14.92 8.20
C PRO A 56 1.52 16.25 7.47
N LYS A 57 0.74 17.16 8.08
CA LYS A 57 0.41 18.48 7.49
C LYS A 57 1.63 19.34 7.21
N GLU A 58 2.64 19.25 8.06
CA GLU A 58 3.90 20.00 7.92
C GLU A 58 4.66 19.67 6.63
N TYR A 59 4.39 18.49 6.04
CA TYR A 59 4.95 18.05 4.76
C TYR A 59 3.91 18.05 3.62
N GLY A 60 2.86 18.85 3.76
CA GLY A 60 1.86 19.05 2.71
C GLY A 60 0.79 17.95 2.61
N GLY A 61 0.74 17.02 3.56
CA GLY A 61 -0.33 16.04 3.68
C GLY A 61 -1.51 16.53 4.50
N HIS A 62 -2.42 15.61 4.83
CA HIS A 62 -3.65 15.94 5.57
C HIS A 62 -3.62 15.52 7.03
N ASP A 63 -2.66 14.65 7.42
CA ASP A 63 -2.56 14.04 8.76
C ASP A 63 -3.88 13.38 9.21
N ALA A 64 -4.60 12.81 8.24
CA ALA A 64 -5.92 12.24 8.45
C ALA A 64 -5.90 10.80 9.01
N GLY A 65 -4.70 10.23 9.19
CA GLY A 65 -4.48 8.95 9.87
C GLY A 65 -4.69 7.71 9.02
N VAL A 66 -4.49 6.55 9.66
CA VAL A 66 -4.58 5.21 9.04
C VAL A 66 -6.04 4.82 8.81
N LEU A 67 -6.98 5.28 9.63
CA LEU A 67 -8.40 4.99 9.42
C LEU A 67 -8.88 5.58 8.08
N ASN A 68 -8.56 6.82 7.78
CA ASN A 68 -8.95 7.44 6.51
C ASN A 68 -8.24 6.79 5.32
N LEU A 69 -6.97 6.37 5.47
CA LEU A 69 -6.30 5.52 4.48
C LEU A 69 -7.11 4.23 4.21
N CYS A 70 -7.55 3.52 5.26
CA CYS A 70 -8.34 2.29 5.12
C CYS A 70 -9.70 2.55 4.42
N LEU A 71 -10.39 3.63 4.77
CA LEU A 71 -11.65 4.02 4.14
C LEU A 71 -11.48 4.27 2.64
N ILE A 72 -10.44 4.99 2.24
CA ILE A 72 -10.13 5.23 0.83
C ILE A 72 -9.81 3.90 0.11
N VAL A 73 -8.92 3.09 0.67
CA VAL A 73 -8.51 1.81 0.08
C VAL A 73 -9.69 0.85 -0.07
N GLU A 74 -10.59 0.78 0.91
CA GLU A 74 -11.80 -0.05 0.83
C GLU A 74 -12.68 0.36 -0.35
N GLN A 75 -12.96 1.67 -0.51
CA GLN A 75 -13.84 2.14 -1.59
C GLN A 75 -13.21 1.94 -2.97
N LEU A 76 -11.92 2.21 -3.13
CA LEU A 76 -11.20 1.95 -4.38
C LEU A 76 -11.17 0.46 -4.72
N SER A 77 -10.88 -0.40 -3.73
CA SER A 77 -10.78 -1.85 -3.92
C SER A 77 -12.13 -2.51 -4.19
N ARG A 78 -13.23 -1.92 -3.71
CA ARG A 78 -14.60 -2.31 -4.02
C ARG A 78 -14.89 -2.22 -5.53
N ALA A 79 -14.26 -1.28 -6.22
CA ALA A 79 -14.36 -1.12 -7.67
C ALA A 79 -13.27 -1.89 -8.41
N CYS A 80 -12.02 -1.82 -7.94
CA CYS A 80 -10.86 -2.52 -8.51
C CYS A 80 -9.75 -2.69 -7.45
N GLY A 81 -9.45 -3.93 -7.06
CA GLY A 81 -8.41 -4.23 -6.07
C GLY A 81 -7.01 -3.77 -6.49
N GLY A 82 -6.73 -3.75 -7.79
CA GLY A 82 -5.47 -3.25 -8.31
C GLY A 82 -5.27 -1.76 -8.08
N VAL A 83 -6.31 -0.95 -8.28
CA VAL A 83 -6.27 0.50 -8.00
C VAL A 83 -6.13 0.74 -6.49
N GLY A 84 -6.87 -0.02 -5.67
CA GLY A 84 -6.75 0.10 -4.21
C GLY A 84 -5.33 -0.17 -3.70
N VAL A 85 -4.66 -1.21 -4.19
CA VAL A 85 -3.28 -1.52 -3.79
C VAL A 85 -2.27 -0.54 -4.38
N ALA A 86 -2.45 -0.08 -5.63
CA ALA A 86 -1.61 0.95 -6.24
C ALA A 86 -1.60 2.26 -5.43
N PHE A 87 -2.76 2.60 -4.86
CA PHE A 87 -2.88 3.71 -3.93
C PHE A 87 -2.21 3.42 -2.57
N ALA A 88 -2.55 2.28 -1.94
CA ALA A 88 -2.10 1.93 -0.59
C ALA A 88 -0.58 1.79 -0.47
N VAL A 89 0.11 1.36 -1.53
CA VAL A 89 1.56 1.20 -1.50
C VAL A 89 2.32 2.51 -1.35
N ASN A 90 1.72 3.65 -1.74
CA ASN A 90 2.35 4.95 -1.49
C ASN A 90 2.41 5.27 0.02
N ALA A 91 1.42 4.81 0.79
CA ALA A 91 1.50 4.86 2.25
C ALA A 91 2.58 3.89 2.78
N LEU A 92 2.59 2.63 2.32
CA LEU A 92 3.60 1.65 2.71
C LEU A 92 5.03 2.17 2.46
N GLY A 93 5.30 2.72 1.26
CA GLY A 93 6.62 3.23 0.89
C GLY A 93 7.04 4.48 1.66
N SER A 94 6.09 5.35 2.03
CA SER A 94 6.38 6.60 2.75
C SER A 94 6.47 6.42 4.27
N PHE A 95 5.85 5.40 4.87
CA PHE A 95 5.93 5.16 6.31
C PHE A 95 7.36 5.03 6.83
N PRO A 96 8.33 4.37 6.16
CA PRO A 96 9.71 4.38 6.63
C PRO A 96 10.28 5.78 6.80
N ILE A 97 9.98 6.69 5.85
CA ILE A 97 10.44 8.09 5.88
C ILE A 97 9.75 8.85 7.01
N ILE A 98 8.44 8.70 7.15
CA ILE A 98 7.65 9.34 8.23
C ILE A 98 8.16 8.91 9.62
N LEU A 99 8.44 7.60 9.78
CA LEU A 99 8.82 7.00 11.06
C LEU A 99 10.28 7.18 11.46
N GLY A 100 11.17 7.30 10.48
CA GLY A 100 12.61 7.26 10.75
C GLY A 100 13.46 8.22 9.96
N GLY A 101 12.90 8.99 9.03
CA GLY A 101 13.64 9.97 8.25
C GLY A 101 14.08 11.18 9.05
N THR A 102 15.19 11.83 8.64
CA THR A 102 15.54 13.15 9.15
C THR A 102 14.54 14.19 8.64
N ASP A 103 14.54 15.39 9.22
CA ASP A 103 13.61 16.44 8.77
C ASP A 103 13.90 16.83 7.32
N GLU A 104 15.17 16.90 6.91
CA GLU A 104 15.57 17.18 5.52
C GLU A 104 15.05 16.09 4.55
N GLN A 105 15.11 14.82 4.95
CA GLN A 105 14.57 13.71 4.14
C GLN A 105 13.06 13.81 4.01
N LYS A 106 12.36 14.10 5.08
CA LYS A 106 10.90 14.28 5.08
C LYS A 106 10.50 15.47 4.21
N GLU A 107 11.17 16.63 4.37
CA GLU A 107 10.95 17.84 3.56
C GLU A 107 11.23 17.61 2.07
N LYS A 108 12.23 16.80 1.73
CA LYS A 108 12.56 16.48 0.35
C LYS A 108 11.56 15.58 -0.34
N TYR A 109 11.10 14.52 0.33
CA TYR A 109 10.36 13.44 -0.34
C TYR A 109 8.86 13.45 -0.08
N LEU A 110 8.40 13.80 1.12
CA LEU A 110 6.98 13.67 1.47
C LEU A 110 6.05 14.64 0.72
N PRO A 111 6.42 15.90 0.43
CA PRO A 111 5.52 16.83 -0.28
C PRO A 111 5.13 16.36 -1.68
N GLY A 112 6.07 15.82 -2.45
CA GLY A 112 5.78 15.27 -3.78
C GLY A 112 4.85 14.06 -3.72
N ILE A 113 5.01 13.20 -2.70
CA ILE A 113 4.14 12.04 -2.47
C ILE A 113 2.75 12.50 -2.02
N ALA A 114 2.67 13.48 -1.13
CA ALA A 114 1.40 14.04 -0.65
C ALA A 114 0.54 14.60 -1.78
N LYS A 115 1.16 15.27 -2.74
CA LYS A 115 0.50 15.82 -3.93
C LYS A 115 0.21 14.77 -5.02
N GLY A 116 0.73 13.54 -4.89
CA GLY A 116 0.66 12.54 -5.95
C GLY A 116 1.51 12.86 -7.18
N GLU A 117 2.50 13.75 -7.05
CA GLU A 117 3.49 14.10 -8.08
C GLU A 117 4.61 13.05 -8.15
N SER A 118 4.90 12.40 -7.02
CA SER A 118 5.85 11.31 -6.90
C SER A 118 5.17 10.07 -6.34
N LEU A 119 5.39 8.93 -6.99
CA LEU A 119 4.99 7.63 -6.49
C LEU A 119 6.18 6.96 -5.82
N ILE A 120 5.89 6.18 -4.77
CA ILE A 120 6.91 5.50 -4.00
C ILE A 120 6.66 4.00 -3.93
N ALA A 121 7.74 3.21 -3.89
CA ALA A 121 7.70 1.77 -3.70
C ALA A 121 8.49 1.36 -2.45
N PHE A 122 8.19 0.16 -1.95
CA PHE A 122 8.81 -0.42 -0.75
C PHE A 122 9.54 -1.71 -1.11
N GLY A 123 10.83 -1.79 -0.83
CA GLY A 123 11.70 -2.92 -1.18
C GLY A 123 12.33 -3.59 0.04
N LEU A 124 11.63 -4.56 0.65
CA LEU A 124 12.13 -5.38 1.76
C LEU A 124 12.43 -6.82 1.30
N SER A 125 11.46 -7.48 0.68
CA SER A 125 11.51 -8.89 0.32
C SER A 125 12.52 -9.20 -0.78
N GLU A 126 13.13 -10.38 -0.70
CA GLU A 126 14.06 -10.93 -1.69
C GLU A 126 13.60 -12.34 -2.10
N LYS A 127 14.17 -12.90 -3.16
CA LYS A 127 13.87 -14.27 -3.61
C LYS A 127 14.06 -15.31 -2.49
N ALA A 128 15.06 -15.10 -1.64
CA ALA A 128 15.41 -16.02 -0.54
C ALA A 128 14.92 -15.54 0.83
N SER A 129 14.30 -14.35 0.94
CA SER A 129 13.89 -13.73 2.19
C SER A 129 12.53 -13.04 2.01
N GLY A 130 11.48 -13.71 2.46
CA GLY A 130 10.11 -13.21 2.46
C GLY A 130 9.61 -13.06 3.90
N SER A 131 8.93 -14.08 4.44
CA SER A 131 8.45 -14.08 5.84
C SER A 131 9.58 -13.94 6.84
N ASP A 132 10.75 -14.53 6.56
CA ASP A 132 11.99 -14.31 7.30
C ASP A 132 12.70 -13.04 6.79
N ALA A 133 12.10 -11.88 7.02
CA ALA A 133 12.60 -10.59 6.55
C ALA A 133 13.95 -10.18 7.17
N GLY A 134 14.32 -10.80 8.30
CA GLY A 134 15.60 -10.57 8.94
C GLY A 134 16.81 -11.22 8.24
N SER A 135 16.57 -12.15 7.29
CA SER A 135 17.60 -12.90 6.56
C SER A 135 17.89 -12.35 5.16
N LEU A 136 17.54 -11.09 4.89
CA LEU A 136 17.85 -10.43 3.61
C LEU A 136 19.37 -10.40 3.33
N ARG A 137 19.74 -10.37 2.04
CA ARG A 137 21.11 -10.49 1.57
C ARG A 137 21.62 -9.29 0.80
N THR A 138 20.76 -8.38 0.36
CA THR A 138 21.17 -7.11 -0.26
C THR A 138 22.07 -6.36 0.71
N THR A 139 23.25 -5.94 0.26
CA THR A 139 24.25 -5.24 1.07
C THR A 139 24.32 -3.77 0.68
N ALA A 140 24.73 -2.92 1.61
CA ALA A 140 25.07 -1.52 1.40
C ALA A 140 26.34 -1.20 2.16
N ILE A 141 27.47 -1.12 1.45
CA ILE A 141 28.79 -0.94 2.06
C ILE A 141 29.22 0.52 1.91
N ALA A 142 29.65 1.13 3.00
CA ALA A 142 30.17 2.50 3.00
C ALA A 142 31.43 2.61 2.13
N ASP A 143 31.50 3.63 1.29
CA ASP A 143 32.63 3.95 0.41
C ASP A 143 32.77 5.49 0.29
N GLY A 144 33.60 6.07 1.15
CA GLY A 144 33.73 7.52 1.30
C GLY A 144 32.43 8.15 1.83
N ASP A 145 31.91 9.12 1.09
CA ASP A 145 30.67 9.83 1.41
C ASP A 145 29.41 9.14 0.84
N ASP A 146 29.56 7.93 0.29
CA ASP A 146 28.51 7.15 -0.35
C ASP A 146 28.33 5.77 0.30
N TYR A 147 27.23 5.10 -0.06
CA TYR A 147 27.04 3.66 0.09
C TYR A 147 26.96 2.99 -1.29
N VAL A 148 27.59 1.85 -1.44
CA VAL A 148 27.50 0.98 -2.61
C VAL A 148 26.54 -0.16 -2.31
N ILE A 149 25.38 -0.15 -2.97
CA ILE A 149 24.34 -1.15 -2.78
C ILE A 149 24.48 -2.22 -3.85
N ASN A 150 24.45 -3.50 -3.41
CA ASN A 150 24.45 -4.67 -4.27
C ASN A 150 23.41 -5.69 -3.81
N GLY A 151 22.63 -6.20 -4.76
CA GLY A 151 21.59 -7.18 -4.49
C GLY A 151 20.33 -6.96 -5.31
N HIS A 152 19.21 -7.54 -4.88
CA HIS A 152 17.94 -7.42 -5.58
C HIS A 152 16.76 -7.50 -4.62
N LYS A 153 15.64 -6.87 -4.99
CA LYS A 153 14.36 -6.98 -4.27
C LYS A 153 13.30 -7.56 -5.19
N LYS A 154 12.35 -8.29 -4.59
CA LYS A 154 11.27 -8.98 -5.29
C LYS A 154 9.90 -8.44 -4.88
N TRP A 155 8.95 -8.54 -5.83
CA TRP A 155 7.54 -8.22 -5.62
C TRP A 155 7.29 -6.79 -5.16
N ASN A 156 8.05 -5.84 -5.72
CA ASN A 156 7.93 -4.44 -5.34
C ASN A 156 6.77 -3.79 -6.09
N THR A 157 5.68 -3.59 -5.37
CA THR A 157 4.47 -2.93 -5.87
C THR A 157 4.79 -1.47 -6.23
N ASN A 158 4.24 -0.98 -7.33
CA ASN A 158 4.59 0.28 -8.00
C ASN A 158 6.03 0.36 -8.53
N GLY A 159 6.82 -0.73 -8.52
CA GLY A 159 8.22 -0.71 -8.91
C GLY A 159 8.46 -0.10 -10.29
N GLY A 160 7.58 -0.32 -11.27
CA GLY A 160 7.73 0.21 -12.62
C GLY A 160 7.28 1.67 -12.81
N VAL A 161 6.55 2.24 -11.85
CA VAL A 161 5.98 3.60 -11.94
C VAL A 161 6.49 4.55 -10.86
N ALA A 162 7.09 4.04 -9.79
CA ALA A 162 7.64 4.84 -8.70
C ALA A 162 8.89 5.63 -9.16
N SER A 163 9.03 6.83 -8.62
CA SER A 163 10.24 7.65 -8.74
C SER A 163 11.15 7.57 -7.51
N VAL A 164 10.61 7.10 -6.38
CA VAL A 164 11.30 6.97 -5.09
C VAL A 164 11.09 5.57 -4.53
N PHE A 165 12.11 5.02 -3.91
CA PHE A 165 12.10 3.68 -3.34
C PHE A 165 12.67 3.70 -1.94
N THR A 166 11.95 3.17 -0.95
CA THR A 166 12.51 2.85 0.36
C THR A 166 12.94 1.39 0.37
N ILE A 167 14.22 1.13 0.53
CA ILE A 167 14.80 -0.22 0.50
C ILE A 167 15.56 -0.51 1.79
N PHE A 168 15.72 -1.79 2.08
CA PHE A 168 16.42 -2.28 3.26
C PHE A 168 17.61 -3.14 2.82
N ALA A 169 18.80 -2.82 3.33
CA ALA A 169 20.04 -3.52 3.01
C ALA A 169 20.90 -3.72 4.27
N LEU A 170 21.80 -4.69 4.22
CA LEU A 170 22.77 -4.95 5.28
C LEU A 170 23.96 -3.99 5.16
N THR A 171 24.14 -3.15 6.16
CA THR A 171 25.36 -2.33 6.33
C THR A 171 26.38 -3.06 7.21
N GLU A 172 25.90 -3.92 8.13
CA GLU A 172 26.74 -4.71 9.03
C GLU A 172 26.30 -6.19 8.97
N PRO A 173 26.77 -6.99 7.97
CA PRO A 173 26.30 -8.36 7.75
C PRO A 173 26.44 -9.28 8.97
N ASP A 174 27.52 -9.10 9.76
CA ASP A 174 27.80 -9.94 10.93
C ASP A 174 26.83 -9.72 12.10
N ARG A 175 25.98 -8.68 12.04
CA ARG A 175 25.00 -8.36 13.08
C ARG A 175 23.58 -8.89 12.77
N GLY A 176 23.41 -9.65 11.68
CA GLY A 176 22.10 -10.17 11.25
C GLY A 176 21.05 -9.06 11.11
N SER A 177 19.83 -9.27 11.61
CA SER A 177 18.75 -8.27 11.49
C SER A 177 19.07 -6.91 12.13
N ARG A 178 19.99 -6.84 13.08
CA ARG A 178 20.44 -5.57 13.68
C ARG A 178 21.38 -4.77 12.79
N GLY A 179 21.98 -5.41 11.79
CA GLY A 179 22.82 -4.76 10.78
C GLY A 179 22.07 -4.26 9.56
N ILE A 180 20.73 -4.38 9.54
CA ILE A 180 19.87 -3.86 8.45
C ILE A 180 19.69 -2.36 8.62
N SER A 181 19.88 -1.62 7.53
CA SER A 181 19.68 -0.17 7.43
C SER A 181 18.70 0.15 6.29
N PRO A 182 17.84 1.16 6.45
CA PRO A 182 16.93 1.58 5.40
C PRO A 182 17.56 2.69 4.55
N PHE A 183 17.30 2.69 3.26
CA PHE A 183 17.78 3.69 2.30
C PHE A 183 16.64 4.26 1.47
N ILE A 184 16.78 5.50 1.04
CA ILE A 184 15.94 6.11 0.01
C ILE A 184 16.75 6.05 -1.31
N VAL A 185 16.18 5.44 -2.35
CA VAL A 185 16.80 5.36 -3.67
C VAL A 185 15.89 6.04 -4.69
N GLU A 186 16.45 6.92 -5.51
CA GLU A 186 15.72 7.58 -6.60
C GLU A 186 15.84 6.72 -7.87
N LYS A 187 14.84 6.77 -8.74
CA LYS A 187 14.73 5.91 -9.93
C LYS A 187 15.95 5.97 -10.85
N ASP A 188 16.53 7.17 -11.00
CA ASP A 188 17.63 7.40 -11.95
C ASP A 188 19.02 7.26 -11.29
N THR A 189 19.11 6.67 -10.10
CA THR A 189 20.37 6.40 -9.41
C THR A 189 21.24 5.44 -10.22
N PRO A 190 22.50 5.80 -10.54
CA PRO A 190 23.40 4.91 -11.27
C PRO A 190 23.56 3.55 -10.57
N GLY A 191 23.44 2.46 -11.33
CA GLY A 191 23.50 1.08 -10.80
C GLY A 191 22.18 0.57 -10.20
N PHE A 192 21.10 1.36 -10.24
CA PHE A 192 19.74 0.92 -9.92
C PHE A 192 18.96 0.63 -11.20
N THR A 193 18.30 -0.51 -11.26
CA THR A 193 17.46 -0.91 -12.40
C THR A 193 16.15 -1.50 -11.91
N VAL A 194 15.05 -1.07 -12.54
CA VAL A 194 13.76 -1.73 -12.41
C VAL A 194 13.73 -2.91 -13.34
N GLY A 195 13.78 -4.10 -12.76
CA GLY A 195 13.84 -5.37 -13.48
C GLY A 195 12.48 -5.88 -13.96
N LYS A 196 12.37 -7.17 -14.08
CA LYS A 196 11.20 -7.85 -14.62
C LYS A 196 9.92 -7.47 -13.92
N ARG A 197 8.86 -7.17 -14.69
CA ARG A 197 7.49 -7.09 -14.19
C ARG A 197 6.91 -8.49 -14.01
N GLU A 198 6.32 -8.75 -12.86
CA GLU A 198 5.70 -10.05 -12.55
C GLU A 198 4.38 -10.23 -13.30
N ASP A 199 4.12 -11.46 -13.73
CA ASP A 199 2.83 -11.87 -14.31
C ASP A 199 1.92 -12.38 -13.18
N THR A 200 1.19 -11.46 -12.59
CA THR A 200 0.32 -11.76 -11.44
C THR A 200 -1.01 -12.36 -11.88
N LEU A 201 -1.56 -13.27 -11.07
CA LEU A 201 -2.85 -13.91 -11.31
C LEU A 201 -4.02 -12.92 -11.31
N GLY A 202 -3.98 -11.94 -10.40
CA GLY A 202 -4.93 -10.84 -10.27
C GLY A 202 -4.21 -9.55 -9.90
N ILE A 203 -4.97 -8.48 -9.67
CA ILE A 203 -4.41 -7.14 -9.33
C ILE A 203 -3.44 -6.66 -10.44
N ARG A 204 -3.81 -6.89 -11.69
CA ARG A 204 -2.89 -6.81 -12.83
C ARG A 204 -2.59 -5.39 -13.31
N THR A 205 -3.40 -4.41 -12.93
CA THR A 205 -3.14 -2.99 -13.21
C THR A 205 -1.94 -2.44 -12.42
N VAL A 206 -1.47 -3.13 -11.38
CA VAL A 206 -0.31 -2.71 -10.59
C VAL A 206 0.98 -3.18 -11.23
N SER A 207 1.97 -2.31 -11.29
CA SER A 207 3.32 -2.67 -11.73
C SER A 207 4.11 -3.29 -10.57
N VAL A 208 4.13 -4.63 -10.49
CA VAL A 208 4.92 -5.38 -9.50
C VAL A 208 6.23 -5.80 -10.16
N ASN A 209 7.36 -5.29 -9.70
CA ASN A 209 8.65 -5.50 -10.35
C ASN A 209 9.70 -6.06 -9.41
N GLU A 210 10.73 -6.66 -10.01
CA GLU A 210 12.03 -6.84 -9.38
C GLU A 210 12.77 -5.49 -9.36
N LEU A 211 13.60 -5.28 -8.33
CA LEU A 211 14.54 -4.16 -8.28
C LEU A 211 15.95 -4.74 -8.18
N GLU A 212 16.85 -4.25 -9.01
CA GLU A 212 18.23 -4.73 -9.13
C GLU A 212 19.21 -3.61 -8.78
N PHE A 213 20.21 -3.95 -7.98
CA PHE A 213 21.25 -3.05 -7.53
C PHE A 213 22.60 -3.65 -7.90
N GLU A 214 23.31 -3.02 -8.81
CA GLU A 214 24.65 -3.42 -9.24
C GLU A 214 25.60 -2.24 -9.09
N ASN A 215 26.43 -2.29 -8.05
CA ASN A 215 27.29 -1.18 -7.66
C ASN A 215 26.52 0.16 -7.59
N CYS A 216 25.29 0.10 -7.10
CA CYS A 216 24.40 1.26 -7.02
C CYS A 216 24.92 2.21 -5.94
N ARG A 217 25.43 3.37 -6.37
CA ARG A 217 25.95 4.40 -5.45
C ARG A 217 24.86 5.35 -5.01
N VAL A 218 24.68 5.45 -3.71
CA VAL A 218 23.78 6.41 -3.08
C VAL A 218 24.54 7.25 -2.06
N PRO A 219 24.35 8.58 -2.03
CA PRO A 219 24.95 9.44 -1.02
C PRO A 219 24.59 9.01 0.40
N ALA A 220 25.49 9.20 1.36
CA ALA A 220 25.22 8.90 2.78
C ALA A 220 24.00 9.66 3.32
N SER A 221 23.65 10.80 2.75
CA SER A 221 22.44 11.55 3.07
C SER A 221 21.13 10.81 2.72
N GLN A 222 21.21 9.74 1.93
CA GLN A 222 20.08 8.86 1.61
C GLN A 222 19.98 7.63 2.54
N LEU A 223 20.94 7.42 3.46
CA LEU A 223 20.74 6.54 4.59
C LEU A 223 19.62 7.11 5.47
N LEU A 224 18.50 6.42 5.53
CA LEU A 224 17.30 6.93 6.19
C LEU A 224 17.53 7.06 7.71
N GLY A 225 17.32 8.28 8.22
CA GLY A 225 17.61 8.62 9.61
C GLY A 225 19.07 8.91 9.92
N GLY A 226 19.97 8.89 8.92
CA GLY A 226 21.36 9.33 9.03
C GLY A 226 22.27 8.42 9.87
N ARG A 227 21.82 7.21 10.23
CA ARG A 227 22.62 6.25 11.00
C ARG A 227 22.35 4.81 10.59
N GLU A 228 23.38 3.99 10.61
CA GLU A 228 23.27 2.56 10.35
C GLU A 228 22.50 1.81 11.43
N GLY A 229 21.95 0.65 11.07
CA GLY A 229 21.13 -0.17 11.95
C GLY A 229 19.70 0.36 12.10
N GLY A 230 18.89 -0.32 12.91
CA GLY A 230 17.50 0.09 13.16
C GLY A 230 16.53 -0.16 12.00
N GLY A 231 17.01 -0.58 10.82
CA GLY A 231 16.18 -0.80 9.63
C GLY A 231 15.16 -1.91 9.84
N PHE A 232 15.52 -2.99 10.48
CA PHE A 232 14.54 -4.05 10.78
C PHE A 232 13.39 -3.54 11.66
N LYS A 233 13.69 -2.74 12.68
CA LYS A 233 12.66 -2.12 13.52
C LYS A 233 11.79 -1.15 12.72
N ASN A 234 12.41 -0.31 11.88
CA ASN A 234 11.68 0.60 11.00
C ASN A 234 10.75 -0.16 10.04
N ALA A 235 11.23 -1.26 9.42
CA ALA A 235 10.42 -2.13 8.57
C ALA A 235 9.22 -2.74 9.32
N MET A 236 9.41 -3.25 10.54
CA MET A 236 8.32 -3.83 11.33
C MET A 236 7.28 -2.78 11.72
N MET A 237 7.70 -1.60 12.17
CA MET A 237 6.80 -0.48 12.48
C MET A 237 6.03 0.01 11.25
N THR A 238 6.67 -0.02 10.07
CA THR A 238 6.04 0.27 8.78
C THR A 238 4.94 -0.75 8.47
N LEU A 239 5.26 -2.04 8.58
CA LEU A 239 4.30 -3.11 8.31
C LEU A 239 3.12 -3.07 9.28
N ASP A 240 3.34 -2.75 10.55
CA ASP A 240 2.27 -2.62 11.54
C ASP A 240 1.27 -1.52 11.15
N ARG A 241 1.74 -0.39 10.59
CA ARG A 241 0.88 0.68 10.08
C ARG A 241 0.21 0.35 8.74
N ALA A 242 0.86 -0.45 7.90
CA ALA A 242 0.37 -0.75 6.56
C ALA A 242 -0.65 -1.91 6.50
N ARG A 243 -0.57 -2.87 7.42
CA ARG A 243 -1.44 -4.07 7.43
C ARG A 243 -2.94 -3.76 7.44
N PRO A 244 -3.48 -2.79 8.21
CA PRO A 244 -4.89 -2.44 8.12
C PRO A 244 -5.31 -1.97 6.72
N GLY A 245 -4.42 -1.26 5.98
CA GLY A 245 -4.65 -0.88 4.59
C GLY A 245 -4.79 -2.09 3.66
N VAL A 246 -3.97 -3.13 3.85
CA VAL A 246 -4.08 -4.40 3.08
C VAL A 246 -5.36 -5.16 3.46
N ALA A 247 -5.74 -5.16 4.73
CA ALA A 247 -7.00 -5.75 5.18
C ALA A 247 -8.22 -4.99 4.61
N ALA A 248 -8.14 -3.65 4.54
CA ALA A 248 -9.17 -2.82 3.89
C ALA A 248 -9.27 -3.09 2.38
N GLN A 249 -8.17 -3.42 1.71
CA GLN A 249 -8.18 -3.85 0.32
C GLN A 249 -8.98 -5.15 0.15
N ALA A 250 -8.69 -6.16 0.97
CA ALA A 250 -9.42 -7.43 0.94
C ALA A 250 -10.92 -7.25 1.25
N LEU A 251 -11.22 -6.39 2.23
CA LEU A 251 -12.58 -6.01 2.58
C LEU A 251 -13.33 -5.36 1.42
N GLY A 252 -12.69 -4.41 0.72
CA GLY A 252 -13.25 -3.75 -0.47
C GLY A 252 -13.54 -4.75 -1.59
N LEU A 253 -12.61 -5.67 -1.87
CA LEU A 253 -12.81 -6.74 -2.85
C LEU A 253 -13.99 -7.64 -2.48
N ALA A 254 -14.10 -8.05 -1.21
CA ALA A 254 -15.21 -8.86 -0.72
C ALA A 254 -16.55 -8.11 -0.85
N GLN A 255 -16.59 -6.83 -0.49
CA GLN A 255 -17.77 -5.97 -0.64
C GLN A 255 -18.20 -5.85 -2.11
N GLY A 256 -17.26 -5.58 -3.02
CA GLY A 256 -17.54 -5.49 -4.45
C GLY A 256 -18.08 -6.80 -5.02
N ALA A 257 -17.47 -7.94 -4.68
CA ALA A 257 -17.92 -9.25 -5.10
C ALA A 257 -19.34 -9.58 -4.56
N PHE A 258 -19.61 -9.26 -3.29
CA PHE A 258 -20.92 -9.41 -2.68
C PHE A 258 -22.01 -8.60 -3.41
N GLU A 259 -21.73 -7.34 -3.78
CA GLU A 259 -22.67 -6.49 -4.49
C GLU A 259 -22.98 -7.04 -5.89
N TRP A 260 -22.01 -7.60 -6.58
CA TRP A 260 -22.21 -8.28 -7.86
C TRP A 260 -23.07 -9.53 -7.69
N ALA A 261 -22.79 -10.36 -6.68
CA ALA A 261 -23.59 -11.54 -6.36
C ALA A 261 -25.03 -11.17 -6.02
N LEU A 262 -25.22 -10.15 -5.20
CA LEU A 262 -26.54 -9.66 -4.79
C LEU A 262 -27.37 -9.20 -6.00
N ARG A 263 -26.78 -8.38 -6.88
CA ARG A 263 -27.43 -7.91 -8.12
C ARG A 263 -27.79 -9.08 -9.02
N TYR A 264 -26.82 -9.95 -9.33
CA TYR A 264 -27.05 -11.08 -10.23
C TYR A 264 -28.17 -12.00 -9.72
N THR A 265 -28.16 -12.37 -8.44
CA THR A 265 -29.16 -13.27 -7.85
C THR A 265 -30.54 -12.64 -7.74
N SER A 266 -30.65 -11.30 -7.67
CA SER A 266 -31.92 -10.58 -7.65
C SER A 266 -32.58 -10.51 -9.03
N GLU A 267 -31.80 -10.56 -10.12
CA GLU A 267 -32.26 -10.45 -11.51
C GLU A 267 -32.43 -11.82 -12.17
N ARG A 268 -31.46 -12.74 -11.97
CA ARG A 268 -31.46 -14.07 -12.60
C ARG A 268 -32.62 -14.92 -12.09
N ARG A 269 -33.38 -15.50 -13.01
CA ARG A 269 -34.55 -16.37 -12.71
C ARG A 269 -34.28 -17.82 -13.14
N GLN A 270 -34.61 -18.77 -12.25
CA GLN A 270 -34.66 -20.21 -12.51
C GLN A 270 -35.82 -20.82 -11.69
N PHE A 271 -36.42 -21.89 -12.20
CA PHE A 271 -37.56 -22.56 -11.56
C PHE A 271 -38.72 -21.59 -11.24
N GLY A 272 -38.98 -20.63 -12.16
CA GLY A 272 -40.07 -19.68 -12.04
C GLY A 272 -39.87 -18.50 -11.08
N GLN A 273 -38.76 -18.42 -10.37
CA GLN A 273 -38.47 -17.39 -9.38
C GLN A 273 -37.03 -16.85 -9.51
N THR A 274 -36.70 -15.77 -8.80
CA THR A 274 -35.32 -15.25 -8.75
C THR A 274 -34.40 -16.23 -8.01
N VAL A 275 -33.13 -16.29 -8.41
CA VAL A 275 -32.15 -17.16 -7.73
C VAL A 275 -32.04 -16.79 -6.25
N MET A 276 -32.16 -15.53 -5.90
CA MET A 276 -32.18 -15.02 -4.51
C MET A 276 -33.34 -15.62 -3.68
N SER A 277 -34.46 -16.03 -4.30
CA SER A 277 -35.61 -16.61 -3.58
C SER A 277 -35.36 -18.02 -3.04
N HIS A 278 -34.26 -18.68 -3.47
CA HIS A 278 -33.89 -19.99 -2.96
C HIS A 278 -33.18 -19.87 -1.60
N GLN A 279 -33.69 -20.55 -0.57
CA GLN A 279 -33.21 -20.45 0.82
C GLN A 279 -31.68 -20.65 0.95
N ALA A 280 -31.11 -21.62 0.23
CA ALA A 280 -29.66 -21.86 0.27
C ALA A 280 -28.85 -20.63 -0.22
N VAL A 281 -29.35 -19.92 -1.23
CA VAL A 281 -28.71 -18.70 -1.74
C VAL A 281 -28.85 -17.55 -0.73
N GLN A 282 -30.03 -17.43 -0.08
CA GLN A 282 -30.24 -16.44 0.99
C GLN A 282 -29.26 -16.65 2.15
N PHE A 283 -29.01 -17.90 2.55
CA PHE A 283 -28.02 -18.20 3.60
C PHE A 283 -26.61 -17.78 3.18
N MET A 284 -26.17 -18.11 1.95
CA MET A 284 -24.85 -17.69 1.45
C MET A 284 -24.71 -16.16 1.45
N LEU A 285 -25.74 -15.42 0.99
CA LEU A 285 -25.70 -13.96 0.99
C LEU A 285 -25.67 -13.39 2.41
N SER A 286 -26.43 -13.96 3.35
CA SER A 286 -26.43 -13.53 4.75
C SER A 286 -25.08 -13.79 5.42
N ASP A 287 -24.46 -14.94 5.16
CA ASP A 287 -23.14 -15.28 5.69
C ASP A 287 -22.07 -14.33 5.17
N MET A 288 -22.06 -14.06 3.84
CA MET A 288 -21.14 -13.10 3.25
C MET A 288 -21.31 -11.70 3.85
N ALA A 289 -22.54 -11.20 3.97
CA ALA A 289 -22.82 -9.89 4.55
C ALA A 289 -22.33 -9.78 6.00
N THR A 290 -22.57 -10.84 6.80
CA THR A 290 -22.15 -10.90 8.20
C THR A 290 -20.63 -10.90 8.34
N GLN A 291 -19.93 -11.71 7.54
CA GLN A 291 -18.47 -11.79 7.58
C GLN A 291 -17.81 -10.49 7.12
N ILE A 292 -18.32 -9.86 6.06
CA ILE A 292 -17.84 -8.57 5.56
C ILE A 292 -17.98 -7.50 6.64
N GLU A 293 -19.14 -7.43 7.31
CA GLU A 293 -19.34 -6.40 8.34
C GLU A 293 -18.48 -6.67 9.58
N ALA A 294 -18.32 -7.92 10.01
CA ALA A 294 -17.43 -8.28 11.11
C ALA A 294 -15.96 -7.91 10.79
N ALA A 295 -15.48 -8.22 9.57
CA ALA A 295 -14.14 -7.86 9.12
C ALA A 295 -13.96 -6.33 9.09
N ARG A 296 -14.95 -5.59 8.60
CA ARG A 296 -14.92 -4.11 8.57
C ARG A 296 -14.73 -3.52 9.94
N GLN A 297 -15.45 -3.99 10.95
CA GLN A 297 -15.32 -3.48 12.31
C GLN A 297 -13.91 -3.75 12.88
N LEU A 298 -13.32 -4.90 12.61
CA LEU A 298 -11.95 -5.25 13.03
C LEU A 298 -10.89 -4.36 12.34
N VAL A 299 -11.02 -4.13 11.04
CA VAL A 299 -10.12 -3.26 10.27
C VAL A 299 -10.17 -1.83 10.81
N TYR A 300 -11.37 -1.28 10.99
CA TYR A 300 -11.53 0.08 11.49
C TYR A 300 -11.08 0.23 12.95
N ALA A 301 -11.33 -0.76 13.80
CA ALA A 301 -10.84 -0.78 15.18
C ALA A 301 -9.31 -0.80 15.22
N SER A 302 -8.67 -1.63 14.39
CA SER A 302 -7.20 -1.70 14.28
C SER A 302 -6.61 -0.36 13.82
N ALA A 303 -7.19 0.27 12.80
CA ALA A 303 -6.75 1.55 12.28
C ALA A 303 -6.85 2.67 13.34
N ARG A 304 -8.00 2.75 14.07
CA ARG A 304 -8.18 3.71 15.17
C ARG A 304 -7.16 3.54 16.30
N LEU A 305 -6.82 2.27 16.63
CA LEU A 305 -5.80 2.00 17.65
C LEU A 305 -4.43 2.53 17.21
N ILE A 306 -4.07 2.38 15.94
CA ILE A 306 -2.83 2.96 15.40
C ILE A 306 -2.87 4.49 15.50
N ASP A 307 -3.97 5.11 15.08
CA ASP A 307 -4.14 6.56 15.09
C ASP A 307 -4.12 7.14 16.53
N SER A 308 -4.55 6.36 17.52
CA SER A 308 -4.44 6.72 18.94
C SER A 308 -3.03 6.58 19.53
N GLY A 309 -2.05 6.09 18.75
CA GLY A 309 -0.70 5.82 19.22
C GLY A 309 -0.56 4.55 20.06
N ALA A 310 -1.59 3.71 20.15
CA ALA A 310 -1.55 2.45 20.87
C ALA A 310 -0.64 1.44 20.16
N LYS A 311 0.07 0.61 20.92
CA LYS A 311 0.85 -0.51 20.38
C LYS A 311 -0.12 -1.63 19.96
N THR A 312 -0.29 -1.83 18.64
CA THR A 312 -1.28 -2.75 18.07
C THR A 312 -0.61 -3.91 17.35
N VAL A 313 -0.16 -4.92 18.07
CA VAL A 313 0.39 -6.12 17.40
C VAL A 313 -0.65 -7.22 17.20
N SER A 314 -1.74 -7.24 17.97
CA SER A 314 -2.61 -8.42 18.06
C SER A 314 -3.83 -8.43 17.11
N TYR A 315 -4.29 -7.30 16.60
CA TYR A 315 -5.54 -7.24 15.82
C TYR A 315 -5.37 -7.45 14.32
N THR A 316 -4.14 -7.43 13.80
CA THR A 316 -3.83 -7.64 12.38
C THR A 316 -3.48 -9.10 12.05
N HIS A 317 -3.44 -9.95 13.02
CA HIS A 317 -3.19 -11.39 12.89
C HIS A 317 -4.37 -12.20 13.38
#